data_a51e2e17a0c2aa975f6818d7f267a6f4
#
_entry.id   a51e2e17a0c2aa975f6818d7f267a6f4
#
_cell.length_a   1.000
_cell.length_b   1.000
_cell.length_c   1.000
_cell.angle_alpha   90.00
_cell.angle_beta   90.00
_cell.angle_gamma   90.00
#
_symmetry.space_group_name_H-M   'P 1'
#
loop_
_entity.id
_entity.type
_entity.pdbx_description
1 polymer ?
#
loop_
_entity_poly.entity_id
_entity_poly.type
_entity_poly.pdbx_seq_one_letter_code
_entity_poly.pdbx_strand_id
1 'polypeptide(L)'
;MKNILVLILIFLFSGDAFSQRKYIKPEFVKNWSKPGRHPDHIVLNFSEDPATTVSVTWRTSKEVKSAYGEIARAHANPAFIGRAEVFDATTENINYSNVVGIFDRDDPKKNTFNTINHNYHSITFRDLEPNTVYGYRVGDGKIWSEWIQFKTAHKDNSPFSFLYVGDAQNYVLFQFCRIKGIKG
;
A
#
# COMPACT_ATOMS: atom_id res chain seq x y z
N MET A 1 -32.90 -44.81 -28.19
CA MET A 1 -32.86 -43.51 -28.89
C MET A 1 -33.38 -42.32 -28.06
N LYS A 2 -34.38 -42.49 -27.18
CA LYS A 2 -34.89 -41.37 -26.32
C LYS A 2 -33.86 -40.82 -25.34
N ASN A 3 -32.98 -41.64 -24.78
CA ASN A 3 -32.01 -41.24 -23.75
C ASN A 3 -30.80 -40.44 -24.31
N ILE A 4 -30.49 -40.60 -25.59
CA ILE A 4 -29.44 -39.85 -26.27
C ILE A 4 -29.85 -38.41 -26.54
N LEU A 5 -31.13 -38.21 -26.85
CA LEU A 5 -31.68 -36.87 -27.12
C LEU A 5 -31.66 -35.99 -25.86
N VAL A 6 -31.92 -36.57 -24.68
CA VAL A 6 -31.87 -35.86 -23.39
C VAL A 6 -30.44 -35.45 -23.04
N LEU A 7 -29.46 -36.28 -23.31
CA LEU A 7 -28.04 -35.97 -23.08
C LEU A 7 -27.53 -34.84 -23.99
N ILE A 8 -27.97 -34.80 -25.24
CA ILE A 8 -27.61 -33.72 -26.19
C ILE A 8 -28.26 -32.40 -25.76
N LEU A 9 -29.50 -32.41 -25.26
CA LEU A 9 -30.16 -31.22 -24.75
C LEU A 9 -29.46 -30.64 -23.49
N ILE A 10 -28.96 -31.50 -22.61
CA ILE A 10 -28.18 -31.06 -21.41
C ILE A 10 -26.87 -30.43 -21.84
N PHE A 11 -26.20 -30.94 -22.90
CA PHE A 11 -24.96 -30.37 -23.40
C PHE A 11 -25.15 -29.02 -24.12
N LEU A 12 -26.31 -28.78 -24.74
CA LEU A 12 -26.61 -27.51 -25.40
C LEU A 12 -26.94 -26.37 -24.41
N PHE A 13 -27.36 -26.69 -23.18
CA PHE A 13 -27.62 -25.70 -22.14
C PHE A 13 -26.44 -25.42 -21.21
N SER A 14 -25.34 -26.17 -21.30
CA SER A 14 -24.14 -25.96 -20.48
C SER A 14 -23.13 -25.00 -21.11
N GLY A 15 -23.42 -24.43 -22.27
CA GLY A 15 -22.47 -23.61 -23.04
C GLY A 15 -22.29 -22.16 -22.57
N ASP A 16 -23.22 -21.59 -21.80
CA ASP A 16 -23.22 -20.16 -21.52
C ASP A 16 -23.11 -19.78 -20.04
N ALA A 17 -22.65 -20.69 -19.18
CA ALA A 17 -22.49 -20.40 -17.74
C ALA A 17 -21.16 -19.73 -17.36
N PHE A 18 -20.31 -19.36 -18.32
CA PHE A 18 -19.22 -18.42 -18.07
C PHE A 18 -19.77 -16.99 -18.17
N SER A 19 -20.57 -16.61 -17.19
CA SER A 19 -20.87 -15.21 -16.94
C SER A 19 -19.55 -14.49 -16.67
N GLN A 20 -19.05 -13.80 -17.69
CA GLN A 20 -17.99 -12.81 -17.50
C GLN A 20 -18.60 -11.73 -16.60
N ARG A 21 -18.44 -11.88 -15.30
CA ARG A 21 -18.78 -10.82 -14.35
C ARG A 21 -18.00 -9.60 -14.77
N LYS A 22 -18.69 -8.62 -15.34
CA LYS A 22 -18.09 -7.32 -15.64
C LYS A 22 -17.49 -6.78 -14.34
N TYR A 23 -16.17 -6.71 -14.27
CA TYR A 23 -15.49 -6.18 -13.10
C TYR A 23 -15.87 -4.71 -12.93
N ILE A 24 -16.64 -4.42 -11.90
CA ILE A 24 -16.94 -3.05 -11.51
C ILE A 24 -15.91 -2.65 -10.49
N LYS A 25 -15.06 -1.69 -10.84
CA LYS A 25 -14.05 -1.15 -9.93
C LYS A 25 -14.75 -0.60 -8.68
N PRO A 26 -14.49 -1.12 -7.49
CA PRO A 26 -15.10 -0.63 -6.26
C PRO A 26 -14.83 0.88 -6.07
N GLU A 27 -15.77 1.59 -5.45
CA GLU A 27 -15.65 3.05 -5.25
C GLU A 27 -14.41 3.42 -4.44
N PHE A 28 -14.06 2.61 -3.42
CA PHE A 28 -12.85 2.83 -2.63
C PHE A 28 -11.58 2.79 -3.47
N VAL A 29 -11.53 1.94 -4.53
CA VAL A 29 -10.35 1.85 -5.41
C VAL A 29 -10.21 3.12 -6.25
N LYS A 30 -11.32 3.74 -6.66
CA LYS A 30 -11.29 5.02 -7.37
C LYS A 30 -10.75 6.14 -6.47
N ASN A 31 -11.12 6.13 -5.19
CA ASN A 31 -10.67 7.12 -4.22
C ASN A 31 -9.24 6.83 -3.74
N TRP A 32 -8.86 5.56 -3.56
CA TRP A 32 -7.53 5.13 -3.16
C TRP A 32 -6.43 5.56 -4.15
N SER A 33 -6.73 5.66 -5.44
CA SER A 33 -5.76 6.11 -6.44
C SER A 33 -5.46 7.61 -6.36
N LYS A 34 -6.30 8.40 -5.69
CA LYS A 34 -6.16 9.86 -5.57
C LYS A 34 -5.64 10.19 -4.17
N PRO A 35 -4.44 10.79 -4.05
CA PRO A 35 -3.91 11.20 -2.77
C PRO A 35 -4.76 12.30 -2.16
N GLY A 36 -5.15 12.14 -0.91
CA GLY A 36 -5.84 13.14 -0.08
C GLY A 36 -4.91 13.81 0.91
N ARG A 37 -5.47 14.60 1.83
CA ARG A 37 -4.70 15.12 2.98
C ARG A 37 -4.44 14.04 4.03
N HIS A 38 -5.33 13.03 4.11
CA HIS A 38 -5.13 11.90 5.00
C HIS A 38 -3.96 11.05 4.50
N PRO A 39 -3.00 10.69 5.37
CA PRO A 39 -1.88 9.83 5.02
C PRO A 39 -2.35 8.49 4.45
N ASP A 40 -1.78 8.08 3.32
CA ASP A 40 -2.00 6.77 2.73
C ASP A 40 -0.66 6.12 2.31
N HIS A 41 -0.69 4.88 1.85
CA HIS A 41 0.52 4.14 1.45
C HIS A 41 1.61 4.18 2.53
N ILE A 42 1.19 4.06 3.79
CA ILE A 42 2.10 4.06 4.92
C ILE A 42 2.90 2.76 4.91
N VAL A 43 4.21 2.87 4.79
CA VAL A 43 5.13 1.73 4.76
C VAL A 43 6.18 1.92 5.83
N LEU A 44 6.32 0.92 6.69
CA LEU A 44 7.38 0.85 7.70
C LEU A 44 8.48 -0.06 7.17
N ASN A 45 9.70 0.42 7.19
CA ASN A 45 10.88 -0.28 6.72
C ASN A 45 11.95 -0.34 7.81
N PHE A 46 12.75 -1.37 7.76
CA PHE A 46 14.03 -1.37 8.49
C PHE A 46 14.91 -0.26 7.94
N SER A 47 15.64 0.37 8.84
CA SER A 47 16.65 1.37 8.52
C SER A 47 18.01 0.86 9.00
N GLU A 48 18.90 1.72 9.44
CA GLU A 48 20.29 1.45 9.82
C GLU A 48 20.44 0.19 10.72
N ASP A 49 20.08 0.30 11.99
CA ASP A 49 20.05 -0.83 12.94
C ASP A 49 18.60 -1.15 13.32
N PRO A 50 18.04 -2.29 12.92
CA PRO A 50 16.64 -2.63 13.20
C PRO A 50 16.31 -2.79 14.68
N ALA A 51 17.32 -2.84 15.56
CA ALA A 51 17.11 -2.86 17.00
C ALA A 51 16.84 -1.48 17.58
N THR A 52 17.31 -0.42 16.92
CA THR A 52 17.28 0.95 17.46
C THR A 52 16.72 1.99 16.48
N THR A 53 16.44 1.61 15.23
CA THR A 53 15.93 2.53 14.21
C THR A 53 14.82 1.90 13.40
N VAL A 54 13.91 2.75 12.87
CA VAL A 54 12.90 2.38 11.91
C VAL A 54 12.55 3.57 11.02
N SER A 55 12.34 3.34 9.75
CA SER A 55 11.90 4.37 8.81
C SER A 55 10.45 4.16 8.40
N VAL A 56 9.72 5.26 8.27
CA VAL A 56 8.35 5.27 7.80
C VAL A 56 8.24 6.21 6.61
N THR A 57 7.58 5.74 5.56
CA THR A 57 7.24 6.56 4.40
C THR A 57 5.72 6.53 4.19
N TRP A 58 5.17 7.62 3.70
CA TRP A 58 3.74 7.72 3.37
C TRP A 58 3.49 8.76 2.29
N ARG A 59 2.30 8.73 1.75
CA ARG A 59 1.86 9.64 0.70
C ARG A 59 0.74 10.56 1.19
N THR A 60 0.73 11.80 0.69
CA THR A 60 -0.41 12.72 0.79
C THR A 60 -0.58 13.50 -0.51
N SER A 61 -1.63 14.31 -0.58
CA SER A 61 -1.79 15.27 -1.65
C SER A 61 -0.71 16.36 -1.59
N LYS A 62 -0.45 17.00 -2.73
CA LYS A 62 0.56 18.07 -2.87
C LYS A 62 0.32 19.31 -1.97
N GLU A 63 -0.87 19.45 -1.41
CA GLU A 63 -1.24 20.54 -0.51
C GLU A 63 -0.61 20.42 0.88
N VAL A 64 -0.22 19.19 1.28
CA VAL A 64 0.46 18.92 2.55
C VAL A 64 1.94 19.20 2.39
N LYS A 65 2.40 20.36 2.83
CA LYS A 65 3.79 20.83 2.67
C LYS A 65 4.71 20.44 3.83
N SER A 66 4.14 20.27 5.01
CA SER A 66 4.85 19.83 6.21
C SER A 66 4.16 18.60 6.77
N ALA A 67 4.95 17.67 7.23
CA ALA A 67 4.44 16.43 7.78
C ALA A 67 5.28 16.00 9.00
N TYR A 68 4.66 15.21 9.85
CA TYR A 68 5.17 14.83 11.15
C TYR A 68 4.92 13.34 11.40
N GLY A 69 5.79 12.75 12.22
CA GLY A 69 5.54 11.47 12.83
C GLY A 69 5.49 11.60 14.35
N GLU A 70 4.58 10.91 14.97
CA GLU A 70 4.54 10.73 16.41
C GLU A 70 4.89 9.29 16.75
N ILE A 71 5.65 9.08 17.82
CA ILE A 71 6.01 7.77 18.32
C ILE A 71 6.00 7.75 19.85
N ALA A 72 5.57 6.65 20.42
CA ALA A 72 5.66 6.38 21.83
C ALA A 72 5.87 4.89 22.09
N ARG A 73 6.49 4.54 23.22
CA ARG A 73 6.53 3.18 23.71
C ARG A 73 5.10 2.69 24.00
N ALA A 74 4.68 1.63 23.33
CA ALA A 74 3.32 1.09 23.47
C ALA A 74 3.18 0.32 24.78
N HIS A 75 2.05 0.52 25.44
CA HIS A 75 1.60 -0.21 26.62
C HIS A 75 0.16 -0.69 26.42
N ALA A 76 -0.27 -1.65 27.20
CA ALA A 76 -1.65 -2.15 27.17
C ALA A 76 -2.70 -1.05 27.44
N ASN A 77 -2.31 0.03 28.13
CA ASN A 77 -3.17 1.17 28.39
C ASN A 77 -2.96 2.24 27.31
N PRO A 78 -4.03 2.78 26.68
CA PRO A 78 -3.94 3.82 25.66
C PRO A 78 -3.34 5.15 26.16
N ALA A 79 -3.12 5.33 27.45
CA ALA A 79 -2.43 6.51 28.02
C ALA A 79 -1.00 6.72 27.47
N PHE A 80 -0.41 5.76 26.78
CA PHE A 80 0.89 5.94 26.11
C PHE A 80 0.85 7.09 25.08
N ILE A 81 -0.30 7.33 24.48
CA ILE A 81 -0.51 8.42 23.50
C ILE A 81 -0.10 9.78 24.07
N GLY A 82 -0.37 10.04 25.33
CA GLY A 82 0.01 11.28 26.02
C GLY A 82 1.52 11.46 26.24
N ARG A 83 2.33 10.45 25.90
CA ARG A 83 3.81 10.48 26.00
C ARG A 83 4.46 10.44 24.63
N ALA A 84 3.68 10.56 23.56
CA ALA A 84 4.21 10.52 22.22
C ALA A 84 5.08 11.75 21.95
N GLU A 85 6.23 11.49 21.35
CA GLU A 85 7.15 12.51 20.87
C GLU A 85 6.86 12.77 19.40
N VAL A 86 6.92 14.04 18.99
CA VAL A 86 6.66 14.51 17.63
C VAL A 86 7.97 14.82 16.94
N PHE A 87 8.12 14.34 15.72
CA PHE A 87 9.30 14.55 14.88
C PHE A 87 8.90 15.10 13.51
N ASP A 88 9.72 15.98 12.97
CA ASP A 88 9.56 16.50 11.62
C ASP A 88 9.89 15.42 10.57
N ALA A 89 9.09 15.38 9.53
CA ALA A 89 9.34 14.51 8.38
C ALA A 89 9.90 15.29 7.19
N THR A 90 10.73 14.63 6.40
CA THR A 90 11.16 15.13 5.10
C THR A 90 10.02 14.98 4.09
N THR A 91 9.80 16.00 3.26
CA THR A 91 8.75 16.01 2.23
C THR A 91 9.39 16.14 0.85
N GLU A 92 9.03 15.23 -0.05
CA GLU A 92 9.43 15.23 -1.45
C GLU A 92 8.20 15.28 -2.35
N ASN A 93 8.19 16.22 -3.31
CA ASN A 93 7.13 16.31 -4.30
C ASN A 93 7.43 15.42 -5.50
N ILE A 94 6.55 14.50 -5.78
CA ILE A 94 6.59 13.65 -6.98
C ILE A 94 5.64 14.24 -8.01
N ASN A 95 6.19 14.68 -9.13
CA ASN A 95 5.44 15.28 -10.23
C ASN A 95 5.87 14.65 -11.56
N TYR A 96 5.08 13.71 -12.05
CA TYR A 96 5.28 13.07 -13.33
C TYR A 96 4.06 13.30 -14.23
N SER A 97 4.31 13.76 -15.46
CA SER A 97 3.32 13.82 -16.54
C SER A 97 3.40 12.59 -17.43
N ASN A 98 2.32 12.32 -18.16
CA ASN A 98 2.25 11.22 -19.14
C ASN A 98 2.45 9.82 -18.53
N VAL A 99 2.03 9.65 -17.29
CA VAL A 99 1.98 8.30 -16.69
C VAL A 99 0.80 7.55 -17.29
N VAL A 100 1.05 6.36 -17.81
CA VAL A 100 -0.01 5.51 -18.38
C VAL A 100 -1.03 5.15 -17.30
N GLY A 101 -2.24 5.63 -17.44
CA GLY A 101 -3.34 5.35 -16.50
C GLY A 101 -4.12 4.09 -16.87
N ILE A 102 -4.45 3.93 -18.15
CA ILE A 102 -5.05 2.72 -18.70
C ILE A 102 -4.20 2.31 -19.88
N PHE A 103 -3.78 1.07 -19.89
CA PHE A 103 -3.07 0.48 -21.03
C PHE A 103 -3.99 -0.53 -21.70
N ASP A 104 -4.45 -0.21 -22.90
CA ASP A 104 -5.15 -1.15 -23.76
C ASP A 104 -4.15 -1.70 -24.77
N ARG A 105 -3.91 -2.99 -24.68
CA ARG A 105 -2.92 -3.68 -25.52
C ARG A 105 -3.39 -3.83 -26.96
N ASP A 106 -4.70 -3.97 -27.14
CA ASP A 106 -5.30 -4.28 -28.44
C ASP A 106 -5.69 -3.01 -29.20
N ASP A 107 -5.90 -1.90 -28.47
CA ASP A 107 -6.18 -0.59 -29.05
C ASP A 107 -5.41 0.52 -28.32
N PRO A 108 -4.19 0.85 -28.77
CA PRO A 108 -3.38 1.92 -28.15
C PRO A 108 -4.04 3.29 -28.09
N LYS A 109 -5.07 3.55 -28.91
CA LYS A 109 -5.81 4.83 -28.89
C LYS A 109 -6.68 4.98 -27.64
N LYS A 110 -6.94 3.87 -26.95
CA LYS A 110 -7.66 3.87 -25.66
C LYS A 110 -6.75 4.08 -24.46
N ASN A 111 -5.44 4.18 -24.66
CA ASN A 111 -4.53 4.49 -23.56
C ASN A 111 -4.84 5.86 -23.01
N THR A 112 -4.92 5.94 -21.69
CA THR A 112 -5.05 7.22 -20.99
C THR A 112 -3.73 7.56 -20.31
N PHE A 113 -3.44 8.86 -20.25
CA PHE A 113 -2.25 9.37 -19.58
C PHE A 113 -2.69 10.31 -18.47
N ASN A 114 -2.07 10.16 -17.33
CA ASN A 114 -2.37 10.94 -16.14
C ASN A 114 -1.14 11.74 -15.72
N THR A 115 -1.38 12.82 -15.01
CA THR A 115 -0.34 13.50 -14.25
C THR A 115 -0.42 13.02 -12.80
N ILE A 116 0.68 12.53 -12.29
CA ILE A 116 0.86 12.21 -10.88
C ILE A 116 1.52 13.43 -10.23
N ASN A 117 0.84 14.02 -9.25
CA ASN A 117 1.38 15.15 -8.50
C ASN A 117 0.92 15.02 -7.03
N HIS A 118 1.82 14.51 -6.21
CA HIS A 118 1.58 14.29 -4.79
C HIS A 118 2.89 14.39 -4.01
N ASN A 119 2.81 14.40 -2.70
CA ASN A 119 3.97 14.41 -1.83
C ASN A 119 4.16 13.03 -1.21
N TYR A 120 5.41 12.60 -1.15
CA TYR A 120 5.89 11.57 -0.25
C TYR A 120 6.58 12.21 0.93
N HIS A 121 6.38 11.62 2.09
CA HIS A 121 7.00 12.02 3.32
C HIS A 121 7.81 10.85 3.87
N SER A 122 8.90 11.13 4.53
CA SER A 122 9.74 10.13 5.17
C SER A 122 10.28 10.62 6.51
N ILE A 123 10.36 9.70 7.44
CA ILE A 123 10.95 9.93 8.75
C ILE A 123 11.70 8.68 9.20
N THR A 124 12.80 8.87 9.91
CA THR A 124 13.51 7.80 10.60
C THR A 124 13.50 8.09 12.09
N PHE A 125 12.81 7.25 12.84
CA PHE A 125 12.88 7.25 14.29
C PHE A 125 14.16 6.56 14.72
N ARG A 126 14.90 7.19 15.63
CA ARG A 126 16.20 6.75 16.12
C ARG A 126 16.18 6.60 17.64
N ASP A 127 17.24 6.04 18.18
CA ASP A 127 17.44 5.88 19.62
C ASP A 127 16.33 5.07 20.32
N LEU A 128 15.74 4.14 19.57
CA LEU A 128 14.73 3.24 20.08
C LEU A 128 15.37 2.15 20.96
N GLU A 129 14.63 1.68 21.94
CA GLU A 129 15.05 0.54 22.75
C GLU A 129 14.88 -0.78 21.97
N PRO A 130 15.87 -1.70 22.02
CA PRO A 130 15.73 -3.02 21.41
C PRO A 130 14.59 -3.84 22.02
N ASN A 131 14.04 -4.80 21.24
CA ASN A 131 13.00 -5.73 21.67
C ASN A 131 11.77 -5.06 22.31
N THR A 132 11.45 -3.84 21.88
CA THR A 132 10.42 -2.99 22.49
C THR A 132 9.31 -2.70 21.49
N VAL A 133 8.06 -2.73 21.97
CA VAL A 133 6.89 -2.37 21.17
C VAL A 133 6.66 -0.87 21.21
N TYR A 134 6.53 -0.27 20.04
CA TYR A 134 6.21 1.13 19.82
C TYR A 134 4.90 1.28 19.08
N GLY A 135 4.17 2.35 19.40
CA GLY A 135 3.08 2.86 18.59
C GLY A 135 3.54 4.12 17.87
N TYR A 136 3.19 4.25 16.60
CA TYR A 136 3.43 5.47 15.83
C TYR A 136 2.22 5.85 15.00
N ARG A 137 2.14 7.11 14.62
CA ARG A 137 1.24 7.62 13.60
C ARG A 137 1.93 8.72 12.80
N VAL A 138 1.42 8.99 11.61
CA VAL A 138 1.96 10.01 10.71
C VAL A 138 0.86 10.94 10.24
N GLY A 139 1.21 12.19 9.92
CA GLY A 139 0.22 13.18 9.52
C GLY A 139 0.79 14.56 9.23
N ASP A 140 -0.10 15.57 9.14
CA ASP A 140 0.25 16.96 8.90
C ASP A 140 0.13 17.85 10.16
N GLY A 141 0.03 17.24 11.33
CA GLY A 141 -0.19 17.93 12.60
C GLY A 141 -1.66 18.22 12.92
N LYS A 142 -2.56 18.05 11.93
CA LYS A 142 -4.02 18.21 12.10
C LYS A 142 -4.76 16.93 11.75
N ILE A 143 -4.39 16.31 10.64
CA ILE A 143 -4.93 15.05 10.16
C ILE A 143 -3.86 13.98 10.34
N TRP A 144 -4.18 12.95 11.08
CA TRP A 144 -3.29 11.86 11.45
C TRP A 144 -3.83 10.53 10.93
N SER A 145 -2.91 9.59 10.69
CA SER A 145 -3.28 8.18 10.52
C SER A 145 -3.78 7.59 11.82
N GLU A 146 -4.29 6.37 11.77
CA GLU A 146 -4.43 5.52 12.94
C GLU A 146 -3.08 5.25 13.62
N TRP A 147 -3.10 4.83 14.88
CA TRP A 147 -1.93 4.33 15.57
C TRP A 147 -1.56 2.95 15.08
N ILE A 148 -0.36 2.80 14.57
CA ILE A 148 0.21 1.56 14.06
C ILE A 148 1.29 1.09 15.03
N GLN A 149 1.36 -0.20 15.31
CA GLN A 149 2.36 -0.76 16.21
C GLN A 149 3.40 -1.56 15.45
N PHE A 150 4.63 -1.52 15.96
CA PHE A 150 5.72 -2.38 15.54
C PHE A 150 6.58 -2.74 16.74
N LYS A 151 7.46 -3.71 16.56
CA LYS A 151 8.44 -4.11 17.57
C LYS A 151 9.84 -4.00 16.99
N THR A 152 10.75 -3.33 17.71
CA THR A 152 12.17 -3.31 17.36
C THR A 152 12.78 -4.70 17.47
N ALA A 153 13.82 -4.97 16.69
CA ALA A 153 14.56 -6.22 16.76
C ALA A 153 15.29 -6.39 18.10
N HIS A 154 15.67 -7.60 18.42
CA HIS A 154 16.61 -7.87 19.49
C HIS A 154 18.01 -7.34 19.12
N LYS A 155 18.80 -6.94 20.10
CA LYS A 155 20.17 -6.50 19.87
C LYS A 155 21.16 -7.66 19.83
N ASP A 156 20.76 -8.82 20.32
CA ASP A 156 21.54 -10.05 20.36
C ASP A 156 21.19 -10.99 19.19
N ASN A 157 21.85 -12.14 19.13
CA ASN A 157 21.62 -13.16 18.12
C ASN A 157 20.41 -14.07 18.43
N SER A 158 19.41 -13.56 19.13
CA SER A 158 18.18 -14.31 19.42
C SER A 158 17.49 -14.75 18.13
N PRO A 159 16.92 -15.96 18.08
CA PRO A 159 16.16 -16.41 16.92
C PRO A 159 14.99 -15.49 16.63
N PHE A 160 14.76 -15.21 15.35
CA PHE A 160 13.60 -14.43 14.89
C PHE A 160 12.86 -15.18 13.80
N SER A 161 11.61 -14.80 13.60
CA SER A 161 10.77 -15.32 12.51
C SER A 161 10.33 -14.19 11.61
N PHE A 162 10.23 -14.46 10.32
CA PHE A 162 9.69 -13.51 9.35
C PHE A 162 8.74 -14.23 8.41
N LEU A 163 7.80 -13.46 7.83
CA LEU A 163 6.91 -13.93 6.80
C LEU A 163 7.35 -13.31 5.47
N TYR A 164 7.65 -14.15 4.50
CA TYR A 164 7.88 -13.72 3.13
C TYR A 164 6.56 -13.84 2.36
N VAL A 165 6.10 -12.72 1.81
CA VAL A 165 4.89 -12.67 0.98
C VAL A 165 5.30 -12.13 -0.39
N GLY A 166 5.15 -12.95 -1.42
CA GLY A 166 5.38 -12.55 -2.79
C GLY A 166 4.08 -12.36 -3.54
N ASP A 167 4.09 -11.48 -4.52
CA ASP A 167 3.08 -11.34 -5.57
C ASP A 167 1.62 -11.18 -5.06
N ALA A 168 1.43 -10.41 -4.00
CA ALA A 168 0.10 -10.05 -3.51
C ALA A 168 -0.61 -9.11 -4.51
N GLN A 169 -0.85 -9.60 -5.72
CA GLN A 169 -1.55 -8.86 -6.77
C GLN A 169 -3.05 -8.90 -6.50
N ASN A 170 -3.67 -7.72 -6.50
CA ASN A 170 -5.10 -7.62 -6.69
C ASN A 170 -5.41 -7.24 -8.16
N TYR A 171 -6.61 -7.52 -8.62
CA TYR A 171 -7.04 -7.27 -10.00
C TYR A 171 -6.84 -5.83 -10.51
N VAL A 172 -6.54 -4.89 -9.63
CA VAL A 172 -6.27 -3.49 -9.98
C VAL A 172 -4.90 -3.33 -10.64
N LEU A 173 -3.94 -4.21 -10.33
CA LEU A 173 -2.57 -4.15 -10.81
C LEU A 173 -2.29 -5.02 -12.04
N PHE A 174 -3.19 -5.91 -12.42
CA PHE A 174 -3.00 -6.77 -13.59
C PHE A 174 -2.80 -6.01 -14.92
N GLN A 175 -3.19 -4.74 -14.99
CA GLN A 175 -2.91 -3.91 -16.15
C GLN A 175 -1.50 -3.32 -16.19
N PHE A 176 -0.76 -3.33 -15.07
CA PHE A 176 0.54 -2.66 -14.98
C PHE A 176 1.76 -3.58 -15.07
N CYS A 177 1.63 -4.88 -14.84
CA CYS A 177 2.79 -5.76 -14.69
C CYS A 177 3.05 -6.76 -15.83
N ARG A 178 2.57 -6.49 -17.03
CA ARG A 178 3.02 -7.27 -18.20
C ARG A 178 4.10 -6.51 -18.96
N ILE A 179 5.25 -6.31 -18.33
CA ILE A 179 6.47 -5.93 -19.03
C ILE A 179 6.90 -7.15 -19.84
N LYS A 180 6.88 -7.01 -21.17
CA LYS A 180 7.44 -8.02 -22.09
C LYS A 180 8.87 -8.34 -21.66
N GLY A 181 9.15 -9.63 -21.51
CA GLY A 181 10.50 -10.11 -21.27
C GLY A 181 11.48 -9.51 -22.26
N ILE A 182 12.53 -8.94 -21.74
CA ILE A 182 13.74 -8.61 -22.45
C ILE A 182 14.29 -9.94 -22.94
N LYS A 183 14.26 -10.17 -24.26
CA LYS A 183 15.04 -11.26 -24.86
C LYS A 183 16.49 -10.83 -24.76
N GLY A 184 17.28 -11.56 -23.96
CA GLY A 184 18.74 -11.57 -24.05
C GLY A 184 19.21 -12.21 -25.32
#